data_85ade24a3b369136dd4d3159e7c4244b
#
_entry.id   85ade24a3b369136dd4d3159e7c4244b
#
_cell.length_a   1.000
_cell.length_b   1.000
_cell.length_c   1.000
_cell.angle_alpha   90.00
_cell.angle_beta   90.00
_cell.angle_gamma   90.00
#
_symmetry.space_group_name_H-M   'P 1'
#
loop_
_entity.id
_entity.type
_entity.pdbx_description
1 polymer ?
#
loop_
_entity_poly.entity_id
_entity_poly.type
_entity_poly.pdbx_seq_one_letter_code
_entity_poly.pdbx_strand_id
1 'polypeptide(L)'
;DQSAAVVQSAEVPAPASPIQLQQRQSYAEKVQGLTIDERNWMLAKSKAAAMAQLPAGFLPQTYTGNPGACAIACEMALRMGVSHLFVMQNLYVVHGMPTWSGKSCKALIDNSGQFAGRTRYRMEGEEGTENWGCRLIGVDKLTGEKVEGPKVTVKMAKDAGWWDKNGSYWPKMTEMMLKYRAAAYFARAECPEVLMGANIDYEVGAGDAEEEGAAHA
;
A
#
# COMPACT_ATOMS: atom_id res chain seq x y z
N ASP A 1 31.02 32.55 24.74
CA ASP A 1 31.38 31.21 24.30
C ASP A 1 30.66 30.86 23.00
N GLN A 2 31.45 30.98 21.94
CA GLN A 2 30.95 30.70 20.57
C GLN A 2 31.08 29.20 20.29
N SER A 3 29.98 28.50 20.19
CA SER A 3 29.94 27.14 19.67
C SER A 3 29.75 27.24 18.16
N ALA A 4 30.83 27.19 17.41
CA ALA A 4 30.82 27.09 15.96
C ALA A 4 30.39 25.65 15.57
N ALA A 5 29.21 25.53 15.00
CA ALA A 5 28.74 24.28 14.37
C ALA A 5 29.60 23.99 13.14
N VAL A 6 30.42 22.95 13.22
CA VAL A 6 31.18 22.42 12.09
C VAL A 6 30.17 21.79 11.10
N VAL A 7 29.91 22.49 10.00
CA VAL A 7 29.23 21.94 8.85
C VAL A 7 30.17 20.91 8.21
N GLN A 8 29.91 19.63 8.41
CA GLN A 8 30.59 18.57 7.66
C GLN A 8 30.25 18.73 6.19
N SER A 9 31.26 19.10 5.40
CA SER A 9 31.17 19.11 3.94
C SER A 9 30.84 17.71 3.46
N ALA A 10 29.71 17.55 2.72
CA ALA A 10 29.35 16.31 2.08
C ALA A 10 30.51 15.88 1.14
N GLU A 11 31.10 14.72 1.40
CA GLU A 11 32.13 14.15 0.53
C GLU A 11 31.57 14.00 -0.89
N VAL A 12 32.27 14.58 -1.84
CA VAL A 12 31.97 14.38 -3.27
C VAL A 12 32.18 12.88 -3.56
N PRO A 13 31.19 12.15 -4.06
CA PRO A 13 31.35 10.72 -4.33
C PRO A 13 32.51 10.48 -5.30
N ALA A 14 33.34 9.47 -4.98
CA ALA A 14 34.47 9.09 -5.81
C ALA A 14 34.06 8.85 -7.28
N PRO A 15 34.90 9.17 -8.26
CA PRO A 15 34.59 8.96 -9.67
C PRO A 15 34.31 7.47 -9.94
N ALA A 16 33.28 7.21 -10.74
CA ALA A 16 32.86 5.84 -11.06
C ALA A 16 34.02 5.08 -11.75
N SER A 17 34.21 3.81 -11.36
CA SER A 17 35.20 2.95 -11.99
C SER A 17 34.91 2.72 -13.46
N PRO A 18 35.93 2.35 -14.30
CA PRO A 18 35.73 2.07 -15.71
C PRO A 18 34.63 1.00 -15.96
N ILE A 19 34.56 0.00 -15.10
CA ILE A 19 33.52 -1.06 -15.18
C ILE A 19 32.12 -0.47 -14.90
N GLN A 20 31.99 0.43 -13.92
CA GLN A 20 30.72 1.10 -13.63
C GLN A 20 30.31 2.04 -14.75
N LEU A 21 31.25 2.73 -15.40
CA LEU A 21 30.98 3.57 -16.57
C LEU A 21 30.49 2.74 -17.75
N GLN A 22 31.17 1.63 -18.04
CA GLN A 22 30.76 0.71 -19.11
C GLN A 22 29.38 0.07 -18.85
N GLN A 23 29.07 -0.29 -17.60
CA GLN A 23 27.73 -0.77 -17.23
C GLN A 23 26.65 0.31 -17.40
N ARG A 24 26.96 1.56 -17.03
CA ARG A 24 26.03 2.69 -17.23
C ARG A 24 25.78 2.98 -18.70
N GLN A 25 26.82 2.92 -19.56
CA GLN A 25 26.68 3.10 -21.00
C GLN A 25 25.84 1.99 -21.61
N SER A 26 26.12 0.72 -21.30
CA SER A 26 25.34 -0.42 -21.75
C SER A 26 23.86 -0.35 -21.32
N TYR A 27 23.57 0.17 -20.13
CA TYR A 27 22.22 0.39 -19.68
C TYR A 27 21.54 1.54 -20.45
N ALA A 28 22.24 2.65 -20.63
CA ALA A 28 21.73 3.80 -21.40
C ALA A 28 21.38 3.41 -22.83
N GLU A 29 22.23 2.62 -23.50
CA GLU A 29 21.98 2.09 -24.84
C GLU A 29 20.74 1.18 -24.88
N LYS A 30 20.56 0.31 -23.88
CA LYS A 30 19.39 -0.60 -23.78
C LYS A 30 18.08 0.13 -23.58
N VAL A 31 18.08 1.30 -22.95
CA VAL A 31 16.85 2.07 -22.69
C VAL A 31 16.59 3.17 -23.73
N GLN A 32 17.54 3.40 -24.64
CA GLN A 32 17.39 4.37 -25.71
C GLN A 32 16.30 3.88 -26.69
N GLY A 33 15.29 4.72 -26.92
CA GLY A 33 14.16 4.39 -27.80
C GLY A 33 13.00 3.64 -27.12
N LEU A 34 13.14 3.23 -25.85
CA LEU A 34 12.03 2.62 -25.10
C LEU A 34 11.02 3.67 -24.65
N THR A 35 9.76 3.31 -24.66
CA THR A 35 8.68 4.06 -24.01
C THR A 35 8.88 4.10 -22.49
N ILE A 36 8.14 4.99 -21.82
CA ILE A 36 8.16 5.06 -20.34
C ILE A 36 7.72 3.73 -19.72
N ASP A 37 6.69 3.09 -20.27
CA ASP A 37 6.18 1.80 -19.78
C ASP A 37 7.22 0.67 -19.94
N GLU A 38 7.89 0.59 -21.06
CA GLU A 38 8.95 -0.41 -21.26
C GLU A 38 10.13 -0.22 -20.31
N ARG A 39 10.52 1.04 -20.05
CA ARG A 39 11.58 1.34 -19.06
C ARG A 39 11.14 0.96 -17.65
N ASN A 40 9.91 1.30 -17.26
CA ASN A 40 9.35 0.96 -15.95
C ASN A 40 9.31 -0.56 -15.77
N TRP A 41 8.88 -1.29 -16.79
CA TRP A 41 8.86 -2.75 -16.75
C TRP A 41 10.26 -3.36 -16.66
N MET A 42 11.24 -2.85 -17.39
CA MET A 42 12.65 -3.28 -17.25
C MET A 42 13.19 -3.03 -15.84
N LEU A 43 12.90 -1.85 -15.28
CA LEU A 43 13.31 -1.50 -13.91
C LEU A 43 12.61 -2.39 -12.87
N ALA A 44 11.33 -2.65 -13.04
CA ALA A 44 10.56 -3.55 -12.18
C ALA A 44 11.16 -4.96 -12.18
N LYS A 45 11.45 -5.53 -13.36
CA LYS A 45 12.09 -6.85 -13.49
C LYS A 45 13.47 -6.90 -12.84
N SER A 46 14.28 -5.87 -13.00
CA SER A 46 15.62 -5.81 -12.40
C SER A 46 15.55 -5.79 -10.87
N LYS A 47 14.66 -4.98 -10.29
CA LYS A 47 14.41 -4.93 -8.84
C LYS A 47 13.84 -6.25 -8.33
N ALA A 48 12.90 -6.83 -9.07
CA ALA A 48 12.24 -8.09 -8.71
C ALA A 48 13.22 -9.25 -8.59
N ALA A 49 14.19 -9.36 -9.49
CA ALA A 49 15.22 -10.38 -9.42
C ALA A 49 16.03 -10.28 -8.11
N ALA A 50 16.38 -9.07 -7.70
CA ALA A 50 17.09 -8.85 -6.44
C ALA A 50 16.19 -9.13 -5.22
N MET A 51 14.92 -8.70 -5.26
CA MET A 51 13.97 -8.93 -4.18
C MET A 51 13.70 -10.42 -3.94
N ALA A 52 13.48 -11.19 -5.01
CA ALA A 52 13.23 -12.63 -4.92
C ALA A 52 14.39 -13.43 -4.30
N GLN A 53 15.59 -12.87 -4.30
CA GLN A 53 16.79 -13.49 -3.71
C GLN A 53 17.00 -13.10 -2.23
N LEU A 54 16.16 -12.25 -1.65
CA LEU A 54 16.28 -11.90 -0.24
C LEU A 54 16.08 -13.14 0.63
N PRO A 55 16.78 -13.22 1.80
CA PRO A 55 16.58 -14.28 2.75
C PRO A 55 15.11 -14.40 3.20
N ALA A 56 14.68 -15.60 3.55
CA ALA A 56 13.35 -15.83 4.11
C ALA A 56 13.11 -14.93 5.34
N GLY A 57 11.88 -14.40 5.45
CA GLY A 57 11.48 -13.49 6.53
C GLY A 57 11.58 -11.99 6.20
N PHE A 58 12.28 -11.61 5.13
CA PHE A 58 12.28 -10.20 4.68
C PHE A 58 11.04 -9.84 3.86
N LEU A 59 10.50 -10.79 3.13
CA LEU A 59 9.30 -10.63 2.31
C LEU A 59 8.24 -11.67 2.71
N PRO A 60 6.95 -11.37 2.51
CA PRO A 60 5.89 -12.36 2.59
C PRO A 60 6.17 -13.54 1.65
N GLN A 61 5.69 -14.72 2.02
CA GLN A 61 5.99 -15.98 1.31
C GLN A 61 5.60 -15.93 -0.18
N THR A 62 4.53 -15.24 -0.51
CA THR A 62 4.08 -15.03 -1.91
C THR A 62 5.18 -14.45 -2.80
N TYR A 63 6.08 -13.66 -2.25
CA TYR A 63 7.17 -12.98 -2.97
C TYR A 63 8.52 -13.67 -2.83
N THR A 64 8.72 -14.46 -1.76
CA THR A 64 9.99 -15.14 -1.50
C THR A 64 10.26 -16.18 -2.60
N GLY A 65 11.39 -16.05 -3.28
CA GLY A 65 11.76 -16.94 -4.39
C GLY A 65 10.90 -16.80 -5.65
N ASN A 66 9.99 -15.81 -5.72
CA ASN A 66 9.06 -15.61 -6.82
C ASN A 66 9.31 -14.28 -7.55
N PRO A 67 10.23 -14.26 -8.54
CA PRO A 67 10.56 -13.03 -9.27
C PRO A 67 9.39 -12.48 -10.08
N GLY A 68 8.44 -13.32 -10.49
CA GLY A 68 7.24 -12.90 -11.21
C GLY A 68 6.32 -12.06 -10.33
N ALA A 69 5.99 -12.55 -9.13
CA ALA A 69 5.19 -11.79 -8.16
C ALA A 69 5.91 -10.50 -7.74
N CYS A 70 7.23 -10.57 -7.50
CA CYS A 70 8.03 -9.38 -7.21
C CYS A 70 8.00 -8.36 -8.35
N ALA A 71 8.00 -8.79 -9.62
CA ALA A 71 7.95 -7.89 -10.78
C ALA A 71 6.62 -7.13 -10.84
N ILE A 72 5.50 -7.81 -10.61
CA ILE A 72 4.17 -7.18 -10.56
C ILE A 72 4.11 -6.17 -9.42
N ALA A 73 4.57 -6.52 -8.21
CA ALA A 73 4.58 -5.60 -7.08
C ALA A 73 5.50 -4.39 -7.32
N CYS A 74 6.66 -4.57 -7.95
CA CYS A 74 7.55 -3.47 -8.31
C CYS A 74 6.94 -2.56 -9.38
N GLU A 75 6.25 -3.11 -10.37
CA GLU A 75 5.54 -2.37 -11.41
C GLU A 75 4.41 -1.52 -10.80
N MET A 76 3.58 -2.13 -9.97
CA MET A 76 2.52 -1.40 -9.24
C MET A 76 3.11 -0.26 -8.41
N ALA A 77 4.18 -0.52 -7.66
CA ALA A 77 4.86 0.48 -6.84
C ALA A 77 5.36 1.68 -7.67
N LEU A 78 5.94 1.43 -8.86
CA LEU A 78 6.39 2.48 -9.77
C LEU A 78 5.22 3.33 -10.27
N ARG A 79 4.11 2.71 -10.68
CA ARG A 79 2.92 3.43 -11.15
C ARG A 79 2.25 4.26 -10.07
N MET A 80 2.25 3.74 -8.84
CA MET A 80 1.63 4.40 -7.68
C MET A 80 2.55 5.41 -6.99
N GLY A 81 3.83 5.46 -7.34
CA GLY A 81 4.81 6.32 -6.65
C GLY A 81 5.06 5.94 -5.19
N VAL A 82 4.89 4.65 -4.84
CA VAL A 82 5.11 4.12 -3.49
C VAL A 82 6.32 3.18 -3.43
N SER A 83 6.75 2.84 -2.22
CA SER A 83 7.81 1.83 -2.04
C SER A 83 7.32 0.44 -2.49
N HIS A 84 8.15 -0.30 -3.21
CA HIS A 84 7.87 -1.69 -3.56
C HIS A 84 7.74 -2.59 -2.33
N LEU A 85 8.45 -2.30 -1.24
CA LEU A 85 8.26 -3.01 0.04
C LEU A 85 6.89 -2.71 0.64
N PHE A 86 6.37 -1.48 0.53
CA PHE A 86 5.02 -1.17 0.95
C PHE A 86 3.99 -2.02 0.20
N VAL A 87 4.15 -2.15 -1.13
CA VAL A 87 3.24 -3.01 -1.92
C VAL A 87 3.36 -4.46 -1.47
N MET A 88 4.57 -5.02 -1.41
CA MET A 88 4.78 -6.42 -1.03
C MET A 88 4.26 -6.76 0.38
N GLN A 89 4.31 -5.81 1.33
CA GLN A 89 3.84 -6.04 2.68
C GLN A 89 2.33 -5.80 2.89
N ASN A 90 1.64 -5.28 1.88
CA ASN A 90 0.23 -4.92 2.00
C ASN A 90 -0.66 -5.46 0.88
N LEU A 91 -0.09 -6.07 -0.14
CA LEU A 91 -0.80 -6.72 -1.24
C LEU A 91 -0.60 -8.23 -1.11
N TYR A 92 -1.69 -8.95 -0.93
CA TYR A 92 -1.73 -10.41 -0.84
C TYR A 92 -2.32 -11.01 -2.11
N VAL A 93 -2.12 -12.28 -2.33
CA VAL A 93 -2.83 -13.03 -3.37
C VAL A 93 -3.83 -13.96 -2.67
N VAL A 94 -5.12 -13.67 -2.81
CA VAL A 94 -6.20 -14.46 -2.22
C VAL A 94 -7.00 -15.08 -3.35
N HIS A 95 -7.12 -16.39 -3.40
CA HIS A 95 -7.78 -17.13 -4.50
C HIS A 95 -7.30 -16.72 -5.90
N GLY A 96 -6.00 -16.42 -6.05
CA GLY A 96 -5.42 -15.97 -7.31
C GLY A 96 -5.64 -14.50 -7.65
N MET A 97 -6.29 -13.72 -6.78
CA MET A 97 -6.58 -12.30 -6.98
C MET A 97 -5.71 -11.42 -6.09
N PRO A 98 -5.04 -10.39 -6.65
CA PRO A 98 -4.36 -9.38 -5.84
C PRO A 98 -5.36 -8.69 -4.92
N THR A 99 -5.00 -8.58 -3.64
CA THR A 99 -5.90 -8.08 -2.59
C THR A 99 -5.16 -7.17 -1.63
N TRP A 100 -5.61 -5.92 -1.51
CA TRP A 100 -5.07 -4.97 -0.55
C TRP A 100 -5.57 -5.24 0.86
N SER A 101 -4.68 -5.11 1.84
CA SER A 101 -5.09 -5.04 3.24
C SER A 101 -5.86 -3.75 3.52
N GLY A 102 -6.97 -3.82 4.26
CA GLY A 102 -7.76 -2.64 4.60
C GLY A 102 -6.96 -1.54 5.34
N LYS A 103 -5.93 -1.94 6.12
CA LYS A 103 -5.02 -0.99 6.79
C LYS A 103 -4.21 -0.12 5.84
N SER A 104 -3.92 -0.59 4.62
CA SER A 104 -3.11 0.14 3.63
C SER A 104 -3.92 1.17 2.83
N CYS A 105 -5.24 1.01 2.75
CA CYS A 105 -6.09 1.83 1.88
C CYS A 105 -5.93 3.34 2.14
N LYS A 106 -5.86 3.76 3.43
CA LYS A 106 -5.65 5.17 3.74
C LYS A 106 -4.32 5.72 3.20
N ALA A 107 -3.26 4.94 3.27
CA ALA A 107 -1.96 5.35 2.74
C ALA A 107 -1.99 5.48 1.21
N LEU A 108 -2.70 4.58 0.52
CA LEU A 108 -2.91 4.66 -0.92
C LEU A 108 -3.69 5.90 -1.32
N ILE A 109 -4.80 6.19 -0.61
CA ILE A 109 -5.62 7.38 -0.84
C ILE A 109 -4.79 8.65 -0.64
N ASP A 110 -4.11 8.78 0.51
CA ASP A 110 -3.33 9.99 0.84
C ASP A 110 -2.13 10.19 -0.11
N ASN A 111 -1.57 9.09 -0.66
CA ASN A 111 -0.45 9.16 -1.61
C ASN A 111 -0.91 9.44 -3.04
N SER A 112 -2.18 9.25 -3.38
CA SER A 112 -2.70 9.42 -4.75
C SER A 112 -2.56 10.85 -5.29
N GLY A 113 -2.49 11.83 -4.39
CA GLY A 113 -2.42 13.24 -4.74
C GLY A 113 -3.75 13.83 -5.20
N GLN A 114 -4.85 13.09 -5.14
CA GLN A 114 -6.19 13.53 -5.53
C GLN A 114 -6.85 14.45 -4.51
N PHE A 115 -6.44 14.34 -3.25
CA PHE A 115 -7.02 15.11 -2.15
C PHE A 115 -6.10 16.26 -1.71
N ALA A 116 -6.70 17.37 -1.29
CA ALA A 116 -6.01 18.52 -0.73
C ALA A 116 -5.57 18.22 0.71
N GLY A 117 -4.34 17.76 0.86
CA GLY A 117 -3.79 17.30 2.14
C GLY A 117 -4.21 15.86 2.47
N ARG A 118 -4.13 15.52 3.77
CA ARG A 118 -4.47 14.17 4.23
C ARG A 118 -5.95 14.04 4.51
N THR A 119 -6.54 12.93 4.09
CA THR A 119 -7.90 12.55 4.48
C THR A 119 -8.01 12.37 6.00
N ARG A 120 -9.21 12.55 6.56
CA ARG A 120 -9.48 12.54 8.00
C ARG A 120 -10.58 11.57 8.34
N TYR A 121 -10.39 10.83 9.44
CA TYR A 121 -11.45 10.03 10.01
C TYR A 121 -12.41 10.88 10.84
N ARG A 122 -13.70 10.61 10.71
CA ARG A 122 -14.75 11.17 11.55
C ARG A 122 -15.52 10.03 12.22
N MET A 123 -15.42 9.97 13.54
CA MET A 123 -16.23 9.05 14.34
C MET A 123 -17.63 9.61 14.51
N GLU A 124 -18.64 8.76 14.44
CA GLU A 124 -20.06 9.12 14.52
C GLU A 124 -20.82 8.09 15.36
N GLY A 125 -21.82 8.58 16.10
CA GLY A 125 -22.59 7.75 17.04
C GLY A 125 -21.91 7.63 18.40
N GLU A 126 -22.57 6.93 19.31
CA GLU A 126 -22.11 6.75 20.68
C GLU A 126 -21.24 5.49 20.78
N GLU A 127 -20.07 5.62 21.41
CA GLU A 127 -19.15 4.51 21.62
C GLU A 127 -19.82 3.37 22.38
N GLY A 128 -19.56 2.14 21.97
CA GLY A 128 -20.16 0.93 22.56
C GLY A 128 -21.54 0.58 22.01
N THR A 129 -22.17 1.45 21.20
CA THR A 129 -23.45 1.14 20.55
C THR A 129 -23.24 0.55 19.14
N GLU A 130 -24.26 -0.07 18.61
CA GLU A 130 -24.25 -0.61 17.23
C GLU A 130 -24.18 0.49 16.16
N ASN A 131 -24.62 1.72 16.48
CA ASN A 131 -24.57 2.86 15.59
C ASN A 131 -23.23 3.61 15.64
N TRP A 132 -22.34 3.23 16.56
CA TRP A 132 -20.98 3.77 16.57
C TRP A 132 -20.26 3.39 15.28
N GLY A 133 -19.69 4.38 14.61
CA GLY A 133 -19.12 4.18 13.29
C GLY A 133 -18.08 5.20 12.90
N CYS A 134 -17.54 5.03 11.70
CA CYS A 134 -16.51 5.87 11.14
C CYS A 134 -16.77 6.17 9.68
N ARG A 135 -16.42 7.39 9.25
CA ARG A 135 -16.27 7.78 7.85
C ARG A 135 -14.85 8.26 7.60
N LEU A 136 -14.36 8.08 6.39
CA LEU A 136 -13.21 8.83 5.89
C LEU A 136 -13.73 10.06 5.11
N ILE A 137 -13.04 11.18 5.27
CA ILE A 137 -13.39 12.46 4.64
C ILE A 137 -12.15 13.01 3.95
N GLY A 138 -12.29 13.42 2.71
CA GLY A 138 -11.29 14.15 1.93
C GLY A 138 -11.82 15.50 1.46
N VAL A 139 -10.94 16.30 0.90
CA VAL A 139 -11.28 17.47 0.09
C VAL A 139 -10.66 17.23 -1.28
N ASP A 140 -11.48 17.17 -2.32
CA ASP A 140 -11.00 17.00 -3.68
C ASP A 140 -10.07 18.14 -4.05
N LYS A 141 -8.91 17.82 -4.61
CA LYS A 141 -7.87 18.80 -4.89
C LYS A 141 -8.20 19.71 -6.06
N LEU A 142 -9.01 19.24 -7.02
CA LEU A 142 -9.35 19.97 -8.23
C LEU A 142 -10.57 20.86 -8.01
N THR A 143 -11.59 20.32 -7.35
CA THR A 143 -12.87 21.02 -7.15
C THR A 143 -12.93 21.80 -5.84
N GLY A 144 -12.14 21.42 -4.85
CA GLY A 144 -12.22 21.94 -3.48
C GLY A 144 -13.43 21.40 -2.70
N GLU A 145 -14.20 20.49 -3.29
CA GLU A 145 -15.39 19.93 -2.66
C GLU A 145 -15.02 18.90 -1.59
N LYS A 146 -15.84 18.84 -0.56
CA LYS A 146 -15.74 17.85 0.49
C LYS A 146 -16.29 16.52 0.01
N VAL A 147 -15.48 15.47 0.07
CA VAL A 147 -15.84 14.10 -0.26
C VAL A 147 -15.98 13.31 1.04
N GLU A 148 -17.15 12.70 1.25
CA GLU A 148 -17.43 11.88 2.43
C GLU A 148 -17.72 10.44 2.00
N GLY A 149 -16.89 9.51 2.40
CA GLY A 149 -17.11 8.09 2.14
C GLY A 149 -18.26 7.49 2.94
N PRO A 150 -18.64 6.25 2.66
CA PRO A 150 -19.68 5.53 3.38
C PRO A 150 -19.39 5.44 4.89
N LYS A 151 -20.45 5.51 5.71
CA LYS A 151 -20.33 5.25 7.15
C LYS A 151 -20.25 3.75 7.38
N VAL A 152 -19.19 3.32 8.05
CA VAL A 152 -19.06 1.94 8.55
C VAL A 152 -19.41 1.92 10.02
N THR A 153 -20.25 0.96 10.45
CA THR A 153 -20.75 0.88 11.84
C THR A 153 -20.42 -0.47 12.47
N VAL A 154 -20.51 -0.53 13.80
CA VAL A 154 -20.42 -1.78 14.56
C VAL A 154 -21.54 -2.76 14.14
N LYS A 155 -22.75 -2.23 13.86
CA LYS A 155 -23.84 -3.06 13.34
C LYS A 155 -23.44 -3.76 12.03
N MET A 156 -22.86 -3.01 11.09
CA MET A 156 -22.40 -3.61 9.83
C MET A 156 -21.35 -4.71 10.04
N ALA A 157 -20.44 -4.53 11.00
CA ALA A 157 -19.42 -5.52 11.33
C ALA A 157 -20.03 -6.82 11.90
N LYS A 158 -21.08 -6.70 12.73
CA LYS A 158 -21.82 -7.83 13.26
C LYS A 158 -22.64 -8.54 12.16
N ASP A 159 -23.40 -7.78 11.38
CA ASP A 159 -24.24 -8.31 10.32
C ASP A 159 -23.42 -9.04 9.23
N ALA A 160 -22.20 -8.56 8.96
CA ALA A 160 -21.26 -9.17 8.02
C ALA A 160 -20.44 -10.33 8.61
N GLY A 161 -20.64 -10.69 9.88
CA GLY A 161 -19.92 -11.78 10.53
C GLY A 161 -18.45 -11.48 10.88
N TRP A 162 -17.99 -10.24 10.70
CA TRP A 162 -16.60 -9.88 11.03
C TRP A 162 -16.35 -9.82 12.52
N TRP A 163 -17.38 -9.52 13.31
CA TRP A 163 -17.29 -9.33 14.75
C TRP A 163 -16.98 -10.63 15.49
N ASP A 164 -17.68 -11.69 15.15
CA ASP A 164 -17.64 -12.98 15.86
C ASP A 164 -16.70 -14.00 15.22
N LYS A 165 -15.96 -13.61 14.18
CA LYS A 165 -14.98 -14.47 13.54
C LYS A 165 -13.91 -14.90 14.54
N ASN A 166 -13.48 -16.16 14.46
CA ASN A 166 -12.38 -16.65 15.29
C ASN A 166 -11.11 -15.81 15.05
N GLY A 167 -10.49 -15.35 16.14
CA GLY A 167 -9.33 -14.46 16.06
C GLY A 167 -9.65 -12.99 15.75
N SER A 168 -10.93 -12.60 15.65
CA SER A 168 -11.33 -11.24 15.29
C SER A 168 -10.76 -10.18 16.22
N TYR A 169 -10.23 -9.12 15.63
CA TYR A 169 -9.79 -7.91 16.33
C TYR A 169 -10.92 -6.90 16.53
N TRP A 170 -12.11 -7.10 15.94
CA TRP A 170 -13.23 -6.17 16.04
C TRP A 170 -13.66 -5.87 17.48
N PRO A 171 -13.89 -6.85 18.36
CA PRO A 171 -14.24 -6.57 19.75
C PRO A 171 -13.10 -5.95 20.56
N LYS A 172 -11.85 -6.21 20.16
CA LYS A 172 -10.65 -5.80 20.93
C LYS A 172 -10.14 -4.42 20.54
N MET A 173 -10.32 -4.03 19.26
CA MET A 173 -9.78 -2.82 18.67
C MET A 173 -10.83 -2.16 17.75
N THR A 174 -12.05 -2.02 18.22
CA THR A 174 -13.23 -1.60 17.45
C THR A 174 -12.99 -0.31 16.67
N GLU A 175 -12.49 0.74 17.33
CA GLU A 175 -12.23 2.02 16.67
C GLU A 175 -11.25 1.90 15.50
N MET A 176 -10.17 1.13 15.68
CA MET A 176 -9.16 0.91 14.64
C MET A 176 -9.75 0.13 13.45
N MET A 177 -10.55 -0.90 13.74
CA MET A 177 -11.21 -1.70 12.71
C MET A 177 -12.24 -0.88 11.93
N LEU A 178 -13.01 -0.02 12.60
CA LEU A 178 -13.90 0.95 11.96
C LEU A 178 -13.12 1.89 11.02
N LYS A 179 -11.97 2.42 11.46
CA LYS A 179 -11.12 3.28 10.64
C LYS A 179 -10.57 2.56 9.42
N TYR A 180 -10.04 1.34 9.58
CA TYR A 180 -9.52 0.57 8.44
C TYR A 180 -10.62 0.29 7.41
N ARG A 181 -11.79 -0.12 7.89
CA ARG A 181 -12.92 -0.42 7.01
C ARG A 181 -13.48 0.83 6.34
N ALA A 182 -13.55 1.96 7.03
CA ALA A 182 -13.96 3.24 6.46
C ALA A 182 -13.01 3.70 5.34
N ALA A 183 -11.69 3.53 5.50
CA ALA A 183 -10.73 3.82 4.45
C ALA A 183 -10.88 2.88 3.25
N ALA A 184 -11.11 1.60 3.48
CA ALA A 184 -11.35 0.61 2.43
C ALA A 184 -12.61 0.92 1.62
N TYR A 185 -13.71 1.26 2.28
CA TYR A 185 -14.96 1.65 1.61
C TYR A 185 -14.81 2.98 0.85
N PHE A 186 -14.09 3.95 1.43
CA PHE A 186 -13.78 5.20 0.75
C PHE A 186 -12.98 4.95 -0.54
N ALA A 187 -11.92 4.15 -0.47
CA ALA A 187 -11.12 3.82 -1.65
C ALA A 187 -11.98 3.21 -2.76
N ARG A 188 -12.87 2.30 -2.41
CA ARG A 188 -13.73 1.62 -3.41
C ARG A 188 -14.80 2.53 -3.99
N ALA A 189 -15.40 3.43 -3.17
CA ALA A 189 -16.51 4.26 -3.58
C ALA A 189 -16.08 5.56 -4.29
N GLU A 190 -15.03 6.20 -3.79
CA GLU A 190 -14.69 7.58 -4.15
C GLU A 190 -13.42 7.68 -5.02
N CYS A 191 -12.53 6.69 -4.98
CA CYS A 191 -11.27 6.70 -5.75
C CYS A 191 -10.77 5.28 -6.07
N PRO A 192 -11.57 4.46 -6.79
CA PRO A 192 -11.25 3.04 -7.04
C PRO A 192 -9.95 2.83 -7.81
N GLU A 193 -9.49 3.82 -8.58
CA GLU A 193 -8.24 3.78 -9.33
C GLU A 193 -6.99 3.67 -8.43
N VAL A 194 -7.05 4.11 -7.16
CA VAL A 194 -5.92 3.94 -6.22
C VAL A 194 -5.65 2.47 -5.88
N LEU A 195 -6.62 1.60 -6.15
CA LEU A 195 -6.50 0.17 -5.91
C LEU A 195 -5.81 -0.59 -7.05
N MET A 196 -5.58 0.07 -8.21
CA MET A 196 -4.93 -0.54 -9.38
C MET A 196 -5.61 -1.84 -9.85
N GLY A 197 -6.94 -1.93 -9.73
CA GLY A 197 -7.72 -3.10 -10.09
C GLY A 197 -7.67 -4.27 -9.11
N ALA A 198 -6.93 -4.15 -8.00
CA ALA A 198 -6.91 -5.17 -6.96
C ALA A 198 -8.17 -5.12 -6.08
N ASN A 199 -8.49 -6.25 -5.45
CA ASN A 199 -9.54 -6.33 -4.44
C ASN A 199 -9.11 -5.70 -3.11
N ILE A 200 -10.02 -5.62 -2.15
CA ILE A 200 -9.72 -5.32 -0.76
C ILE A 200 -10.14 -6.52 0.09
N ASP A 201 -9.48 -6.75 1.20
CA ASP A 201 -9.64 -7.93 2.06
C ASP A 201 -11.08 -8.28 2.49
N TYR A 202 -11.99 -7.32 2.51
CA TYR A 202 -13.40 -7.58 2.81
C TYR A 202 -14.22 -8.10 1.61
N GLU A 203 -13.69 -8.00 0.38
CA GLU A 203 -14.37 -8.44 -0.85
C GLU A 203 -14.12 -9.93 -1.14
N VAL A 204 -13.05 -10.46 -0.59
CA VAL A 204 -12.67 -11.87 -0.71
C VAL A 204 -12.95 -12.56 0.62
N GLY A 205 -14.10 -13.06 0.85
CA GLY A 205 -14.56 -13.75 2.05
C GLY A 205 -13.70 -13.60 3.31
N ALA A 206 -14.26 -13.15 4.41
CA ALA A 206 -13.51 -12.81 5.63
C ALA A 206 -12.75 -14.00 6.28
N GLY A 207 -12.82 -15.22 5.70
CA GLY A 207 -12.11 -16.43 6.10
C GLY A 207 -10.69 -16.55 5.55
N ASP A 208 -10.48 -16.06 4.35
CA ASP A 208 -9.37 -16.53 3.54
C ASP A 208 -8.12 -15.64 3.58
N ALA A 209 -8.31 -14.32 3.78
CA ALA A 209 -7.20 -13.37 3.79
C ALA A 209 -6.35 -13.38 5.07
N GLU A 210 -6.90 -13.84 6.20
CA GLU A 210 -6.19 -13.87 7.49
C GLU A 210 -5.45 -15.19 7.73
N GLU A 211 -5.88 -16.31 7.15
CA GLU A 211 -5.14 -17.56 7.23
C GLU A 211 -3.83 -17.49 6.45
N GLU A 212 -3.81 -16.83 5.29
CA GLU A 212 -2.55 -16.61 4.55
C GLU A 212 -1.67 -15.53 5.18
N GLY A 213 -2.26 -14.50 5.83
CA GLY A 213 -1.50 -13.45 6.53
C GLY A 213 -1.02 -13.84 7.93
N ALA A 214 -1.73 -14.70 8.65
CA ALA A 214 -1.37 -15.17 9.99
C ALA A 214 -0.36 -16.33 9.97
N ALA A 215 -0.25 -17.06 8.86
CA ALA A 215 0.81 -18.04 8.66
C ALA A 215 2.20 -17.39 8.49
N HIS A 216 2.29 -16.05 8.53
CA HIS A 216 3.49 -15.26 8.24
C HIS A 216 3.84 -14.23 9.32
N ALA A 217 3.25 -14.30 10.52
CA ALA A 217 3.62 -13.47 11.67
C ALA A 217 4.60 -14.16 12.60
#